data_c199dac35dc75660609b6fc73d82c828
#
_entry.id   c199dac35dc75660609b6fc73d82c828
#
_cell.length_a   1.000
_cell.length_b   1.000
_cell.length_c   1.000
_cell.angle_alpha   90.00
_cell.angle_beta   90.00
_cell.angle_gamma   90.00
#
_symmetry.space_group_name_H-M   'P 1'
#
loop_
_entity.id
_entity.type
_entity.pdbx_description
1 polymer ?
#
loop_
_entity_poly.entity_id
_entity_poly.type
_entity_poly.pdbx_seq_one_letter_code
_entity_poly.pdbx_strand_id
1 'polypeptide(L)' 'MTPLEISEYKMRWMSNGAYSVRLHSDLDTQGKTWCRRNLERHRWKMNTWTNVYEHTFFFELEEYALVFAKEWPEYANQ' A
#
# COMPACT_ATOMS: atom_id res chain seq x y z
N MET A 1 7.78 3.29 -17.42
CA MET A 1 7.57 1.84 -17.22
C MET A 1 6.30 1.39 -17.89
N THR A 2 6.34 0.26 -18.56
CA THR A 2 5.14 -0.39 -19.08
C THR A 2 4.38 -1.05 -17.93
N PRO A 3 3.08 -1.39 -18.08
CA PRO A 3 2.34 -2.13 -17.07
C PRO A 3 3.01 -3.44 -16.66
N LEU A 4 3.61 -4.15 -17.61
CA LEU A 4 4.32 -5.39 -17.32
C LEU A 4 5.56 -5.15 -16.45
N GLU A 5 6.34 -4.12 -16.77
CA GLU A 5 7.52 -3.75 -15.99
C GLU A 5 7.14 -3.35 -14.56
N ILE A 6 6.05 -2.62 -14.39
CA ILE A 6 5.52 -2.24 -13.08
C ILE A 6 5.15 -3.48 -12.28
N SER A 7 4.45 -4.43 -12.89
CA SER A 7 4.06 -5.67 -12.22
C SER A 7 5.28 -6.48 -11.79
N GLU A 8 6.27 -6.61 -12.66
CA GLU A 8 7.51 -7.34 -12.35
C GLU A 8 8.29 -6.67 -11.22
N TYR A 9 8.36 -5.34 -11.23
CA TYR A 9 9.04 -4.59 -10.18
C TYR A 9 8.35 -4.82 -8.83
N LYS A 10 7.02 -4.73 -8.77
CA LYS A 10 6.25 -4.98 -7.55
C LYS A 10 6.45 -6.41 -7.04
N MET A 11 6.45 -7.39 -7.92
CA MET A 11 6.67 -8.77 -7.53
C MET A 11 8.02 -8.98 -6.84
N ARG A 12 9.07 -8.29 -7.32
CA ARG A 12 10.40 -8.40 -6.72
C ARG A 12 10.43 -7.90 -5.29
N TRP A 13 9.95 -6.69 -5.03
CA TRP A 13 10.00 -6.18 -3.65
C TRP A 13 8.95 -6.84 -2.74
N MET A 14 7.85 -7.31 -3.28
CA MET A 14 6.89 -8.11 -2.51
C MET A 14 7.53 -9.42 -2.04
N SER A 15 8.32 -10.05 -2.89
CA SER A 15 9.02 -11.30 -2.55
C SER A 15 10.14 -11.11 -1.53
N ASN A 16 10.72 -9.92 -1.46
CA ASN A 16 11.81 -9.60 -0.56
C ASN A 16 11.36 -9.05 0.81
N GLY A 17 10.06 -9.04 1.07
CA GLY A 17 9.51 -8.57 2.34
C GLY A 17 9.06 -7.11 2.26
N ALA A 18 7.81 -6.91 1.91
CA ALA A 18 7.20 -5.59 1.86
C ALA A 18 6.79 -5.11 3.25
N TYR A 19 6.71 -3.79 3.41
CA TYR A 19 6.18 -3.16 4.61
C TYR A 19 4.69 -2.94 4.42
N SER A 20 3.87 -3.38 5.37
CA SER A 20 2.42 -3.37 5.21
C SER A 20 1.71 -2.50 6.23
N VAL A 21 0.59 -1.90 5.81
CA VAL A 21 -0.32 -1.17 6.69
C VAL A 21 -1.74 -1.63 6.37
N ARG A 22 -2.47 -2.04 7.41
CA ARG A 22 -3.88 -2.39 7.27
C ARG A 22 -4.74 -1.16 7.51
N LEU A 23 -5.67 -0.91 6.62
CA LEU A 23 -6.56 0.23 6.68
C LEU A 23 -8.00 -0.26 6.60
N HIS A 24 -8.90 0.36 7.39
CA HIS A 24 -10.31 0.00 7.35
C HIS A 24 -10.85 0.14 5.93
N SER A 25 -11.70 -0.80 5.51
CA SER A 25 -12.23 -0.84 4.14
C SER A 25 -12.97 0.43 3.72
N ASP A 26 -13.59 1.15 4.66
CA ASP A 26 -14.27 2.41 4.38
C ASP A 26 -13.32 3.51 3.92
N LEU A 27 -12.03 3.37 4.20
CA LEU A 27 -10.98 4.32 3.81
C LEU A 27 -10.21 3.88 2.57
N ASP A 28 -10.65 2.82 1.92
CA ASP A 28 -10.00 2.25 0.74
C ASP A 28 -9.72 3.27 -0.36
N THR A 29 -10.75 3.99 -0.79
CA THR A 29 -10.62 5.01 -1.83
C THR A 29 -9.69 6.15 -1.42
N GLN A 30 -9.77 6.57 -0.16
CA GLN A 30 -8.89 7.63 0.36
C GLN A 30 -7.44 7.16 0.40
N GLY A 31 -7.20 5.93 0.83
CA GLY A 31 -5.87 5.33 0.85
C GLY A 31 -5.25 5.23 -0.54
N LYS A 32 -6.01 4.75 -1.51
CA LYS A 32 -5.56 4.67 -2.91
C LYS A 32 -5.24 6.05 -3.47
N THR A 33 -6.09 7.04 -3.20
CA THR A 33 -5.90 8.41 -3.68
C THR A 33 -4.62 8.99 -3.11
N TRP A 34 -4.38 8.78 -1.81
CA TRP A 34 -3.15 9.24 -1.17
C TRP A 34 -1.91 8.63 -1.83
N CYS A 35 -1.92 7.33 -2.06
CA CYS A 35 -0.81 6.63 -2.70
C CYS A 35 -0.56 7.15 -4.12
N ARG A 36 -1.61 7.35 -4.91
CA ARG A 36 -1.48 7.86 -6.28
C ARG A 36 -0.90 9.26 -6.32
N ARG A 37 -1.21 10.10 -5.32
CA ARG A 37 -0.72 11.48 -5.26
C ARG A 37 0.70 11.59 -4.73
N ASN A 38 1.11 10.69 -3.85
CA ASN A 38 2.35 10.84 -3.10
C ASN A 38 3.45 9.85 -3.50
N LEU A 39 3.09 8.74 -4.15
CA LEU A 39 4.03 7.68 -4.48
C LEU A 39 3.96 7.33 -5.96
N GLU A 40 5.09 6.89 -6.50
CA GLU A 40 5.14 6.33 -7.84
C GLU A 40 4.42 4.97 -7.85
N ARG A 41 3.77 4.67 -8.96
CA ARG A 41 2.89 3.51 -9.11
C ARG A 41 3.55 2.17 -8.76
N HIS A 42 4.84 2.02 -9.01
CA HIS A 42 5.57 0.79 -8.76
C HIS A 42 6.06 0.63 -7.31
N ARG A 43 5.83 1.64 -6.45
CA ARG A 43 6.31 1.69 -5.07
C ARG A 43 5.31 1.20 -4.05
N TRP A 44 4.07 0.96 -4.45
CA TRP A 44 3.01 0.52 -3.54
C TRP A 44 2.05 -0.45 -4.23
N LYS A 45 1.35 -1.24 -3.43
CA LYS A 45 0.33 -2.17 -3.92
C LYS A 45 -0.74 -2.33 -2.85
N MET A 46 -1.99 -2.41 -3.27
CA MET A 46 -3.09 -2.74 -2.35
C MET A 46 -3.55 -4.16 -2.58
N ASN A 47 -3.81 -4.88 -1.49
CA ASN A 47 -4.42 -6.19 -1.51
C ASN A 47 -5.80 -6.10 -0.82
N THR A 48 -6.86 -6.46 -1.55
CA THR A 48 -8.23 -6.40 -1.07
C THR A 48 -8.66 -7.67 -0.31
N TRP A 49 -7.78 -8.65 -0.20
CA TRP A 49 -8.13 -9.98 0.29
C TRP A 49 -7.77 -10.24 1.76
N THR A 50 -7.46 -9.20 2.54
CA THR A 50 -7.11 -9.38 3.95
C THR A 50 -8.33 -9.88 4.74
N ASN A 51 -9.43 -9.14 4.72
CA ASN A 51 -10.74 -9.54 5.24
C ASN A 51 -11.79 -8.52 4.82
N VAL A 52 -13.07 -8.72 5.24
CA VAL A 52 -14.18 -7.83 4.86
C VAL A 52 -14.05 -6.39 5.40
N TYR A 53 -13.30 -6.22 6.49
CA TYR A 53 -13.22 -4.93 7.18
C TYR A 53 -11.93 -4.18 6.94
N GLU A 54 -10.91 -4.84 6.42
CA GLU A 54 -9.58 -4.25 6.27
C GLU A 54 -8.97 -4.59 4.92
N HIS A 55 -8.31 -3.60 4.32
CA HIS A 55 -7.47 -3.80 3.15
C HIS A 55 -6.02 -3.57 3.55
N THR A 56 -5.11 -4.37 3.03
CA THR A 56 -3.68 -4.22 3.30
C THR A 56 -3.02 -3.47 2.15
N PHE A 57 -2.31 -2.41 2.51
CA PHE A 57 -1.46 -1.67 1.58
C PHE A 57 -0.03 -2.09 1.81
N PHE A 58 0.68 -2.41 0.75
CA PHE A 58 2.08 -2.82 0.78
C PHE A 58 2.95 -1.73 0.18
N PHE A 59 4.12 -1.51 0.78
CA PHE A 59 5.04 -0.47 0.35
C PHE A 59 6.44 -1.07 0.21
N GLU A 60 7.17 -0.59 -0.79
CA GLU A 60 8.55 -1.02 -1.02
C GLU A 60 9.48 -0.59 0.12
N LEU A 61 9.28 0.62 0.65
CA LEU A 61 10.13 1.21 1.68
C LEU A 61 9.33 1.45 2.97
N GLU A 62 10.00 1.23 4.12
CA GLU A 62 9.41 1.46 5.43
C GLU A 62 8.92 2.90 5.61
N GLU A 63 9.69 3.87 5.13
CA GLU A 63 9.32 5.29 5.25
C GLU A 63 7.97 5.60 4.61
N TYR A 64 7.62 4.94 3.51
CA TYR A 64 6.33 5.11 2.85
C TYR A 64 5.19 4.55 3.73
N ALA A 65 5.41 3.39 4.33
CA ALA A 65 4.43 2.79 5.24
C ALA A 65 4.18 3.67 6.46
N LEU A 66 5.23 4.24 7.03
CA LEU A 66 5.14 5.10 8.21
C LEU A 66 4.37 6.39 7.91
N VAL A 67 4.68 7.05 6.80
CA VAL A 67 4.00 8.28 6.40
C VAL A 67 2.53 8.01 6.07
N PHE A 68 2.25 6.92 5.38
CA PHE A 68 0.88 6.51 5.08
C PHE A 68 0.06 6.28 6.34
N ALA A 69 0.61 5.53 7.31
CA ALA A 69 -0.10 5.21 8.55
C ALA A 69 -0.45 6.46 9.37
N LYS A 70 0.36 7.51 9.31
CA LYS A 70 0.13 8.76 10.02
C LYS A 70 -1.09 9.54 9.53
N GLU A 71 -1.55 9.27 8.31
CA GLU A 71 -2.73 9.95 7.77
C GLU A 71 -4.02 9.49 8.45
N TRP A 72 -4.05 8.25 8.95
CA TRP A 72 -5.23 7.68 9.60
C TRP A 72 -4.83 6.94 10.88
N PRO A 73 -4.35 7.67 11.90
CA PRO A 73 -3.78 7.02 13.09
C PRO A 73 -4.76 6.14 13.88
N GLU A 74 -6.06 6.40 13.77
CA GLU A 74 -7.09 5.63 14.47
C GLU A 74 -7.49 4.35 13.73
N TYR A 75 -7.17 4.24 12.43
CA TYR A 75 -7.68 3.19 11.56
C TYR A 75 -6.59 2.40 10.85
N ALA A 76 -5.33 2.77 11.03
CA ALA A 76 -4.21 2.10 10.36
C ALA A 76 -3.38 1.30 11.35
N ASN A 77 -3.02 0.06 10.95
CA ASN A 77 -2.14 -0.83 11.71
C ASN A 77 -0.99 -1.27 10.82
N GLN A 78 0.19 -1.27 11.38
CA GLN A 78 1.37 -1.79 10.71
C GLN A 78 1.58 -3.27 10.99
#